data_fd69ae35a35bc9b20ad4f22950718475
#
_entry.id   fd69ae35a35bc9b20ad4f22950718475
#
_cell.length_a   1.000
_cell.length_b   1.000
_cell.length_c   1.000
_cell.angle_alpha   90.00
_cell.angle_beta   90.00
_cell.angle_gamma   90.00
#
_symmetry.space_group_name_H-M   'P 1'
#
loop_
_entity.id
_entity.type
_entity.pdbx_description
1 polymer ?
#
loop_
_entity_poly.entity_id
_entity_poly.type
_entity_poly.pdbx_seq_one_letter_code
_entity_poly.pdbx_strand_id
1 'polypeptide(L)'
;GVIAHPINEFDKTLPPHIYGKSKEAGERLVRELCSRHIIVRSSWVYTANEDDLIARLLKACREGQTVEVPTNQYASPTSVDTLAEFIVAALECDEFGTFHAADKGLCSRFEFAKHVCDLAGVPTTTLVGRQDPAEAYRIELDNLMMRLTGVYSMPSWQDDVKNYLGTHGLLAE
;
A
#
# COMPACT_ATOMS: atom_id res chain seq x y z
N GLY A 1 -7.95 7.86 12.63
CA GLY A 1 -9.07 8.73 12.33
C GLY A 1 -9.51 8.60 10.88
N VAL A 2 -10.76 8.96 10.60
CA VAL A 2 -11.26 9.01 9.21
C VAL A 2 -10.93 10.40 8.67
N ILE A 3 -10.14 10.45 7.60
CA ILE A 3 -9.84 11.69 6.88
C ILE A 3 -10.84 11.81 5.74
N ALA A 4 -11.47 12.98 5.62
CA ALA A 4 -12.61 13.19 4.72
C ALA A 4 -12.24 13.40 3.23
N HIS A 5 -10.97 13.61 2.93
CA HIS A 5 -10.44 13.81 1.58
C HIS A 5 -9.08 13.08 1.41
N PRO A 6 -8.67 12.76 0.16
CA PRO A 6 -7.34 12.23 -0.09
C PRO A 6 -6.25 13.19 0.41
N ILE A 7 -5.20 12.63 1.01
CA ILE A 7 -4.07 13.37 1.59
C ILE A 7 -3.02 13.53 0.49
N ASN A 8 -2.64 14.76 0.18
CA ASN A 8 -1.55 15.03 -0.75
C ASN A 8 -0.21 15.33 -0.02
N GLU A 9 0.87 15.46 -0.79
CA GLU A 9 2.22 15.63 -0.25
C GLU A 9 2.44 16.95 0.50
N PHE A 10 1.58 17.94 0.29
CA PHE A 10 1.64 19.26 0.94
C PHE A 10 0.82 19.33 2.22
N ASP A 11 0.01 18.32 2.50
CA ASP A 11 -0.76 18.26 3.72
C ASP A 11 0.15 18.07 4.95
N LYS A 12 -0.23 18.70 6.04
CA LYS A 12 0.54 18.63 7.28
C LYS A 12 0.49 17.22 7.87
N THR A 13 1.66 16.68 8.13
CA THR A 13 1.80 15.41 8.86
C THR A 13 1.46 15.59 10.34
N LEU A 14 0.66 14.67 10.87
CA LEU A 14 0.26 14.65 12.29
C LEU A 14 0.30 13.21 12.82
N PRO A 15 1.48 12.58 12.91
CA PRO A 15 1.58 11.17 13.29
C PRO A 15 1.20 10.96 14.76
N PRO A 16 0.18 10.12 15.05
CA PRO A 16 -0.24 9.87 16.43
C PRO A 16 0.71 8.92 17.18
N HIS A 17 1.45 8.07 16.47
CA HIS A 17 2.26 7.02 17.06
C HIS A 17 3.75 7.29 16.93
N ILE A 18 4.57 6.67 17.81
CA ILE A 18 6.03 6.83 17.86
C ILE A 18 6.68 6.48 16.51
N TYR A 19 6.23 5.41 15.85
CA TYR A 19 6.72 5.03 14.52
C TYR A 19 6.57 6.17 13.51
N GLY A 20 5.36 6.73 13.37
CA GLY A 20 5.12 7.85 12.46
C GLY A 20 5.95 9.08 12.82
N LYS A 21 6.09 9.41 14.11
CA LYS A 21 6.94 10.51 14.58
C LYS A 21 8.41 10.31 14.22
N SER A 22 8.93 9.09 14.32
CA SER A 22 10.31 8.78 13.93
C SER A 22 10.52 8.93 12.41
N LYS A 23 9.54 8.50 11.58
CA LYS A 23 9.58 8.69 10.13
C LYS A 23 9.53 10.17 9.75
N GLU A 24 8.63 10.95 10.34
CA GLU A 24 8.54 12.40 10.13
C GLU A 24 9.84 13.12 10.51
N ALA A 25 10.46 12.75 11.65
CA ALA A 25 11.75 13.31 12.05
C ALA A 25 12.85 12.99 11.03
N GLY A 26 12.88 11.78 10.48
CA GLY A 26 13.80 11.39 9.40
C GLY A 26 13.58 12.21 8.13
N GLU A 27 12.32 12.37 7.69
CA GLU A 27 12.00 13.20 6.53
C GLU A 27 12.44 14.66 6.71
N ARG A 28 12.24 15.20 7.92
CA ARG A 28 12.68 16.57 8.24
C ARG A 28 14.19 16.71 8.09
N LEU A 29 14.97 15.78 8.67
CA LEU A 29 16.43 15.80 8.56
C LEU A 29 16.89 15.66 7.11
N VAL A 30 16.27 14.81 6.31
CA VAL A 30 16.58 14.69 4.88
C VAL A 30 16.36 16.02 4.16
N ARG A 31 15.22 16.69 4.41
CA ARG A 31 14.93 18.01 3.81
C ARG A 31 15.90 19.10 4.24
N GLU A 32 16.32 19.08 5.51
CA GLU A 32 17.27 20.07 6.06
C GLU A 32 18.70 19.88 5.53
N LEU A 33 19.13 18.63 5.34
CA LEU A 33 20.51 18.30 5.02
C LEU A 33 20.79 18.10 3.52
N CYS A 34 19.74 17.82 2.72
CA CYS A 34 19.89 17.50 1.31
C CYS A 34 18.88 18.28 0.46
N SER A 35 19.37 19.22 -0.34
CA SER A 35 18.51 20.02 -1.24
C SER A 35 17.97 19.21 -2.43
N ARG A 36 18.69 18.19 -2.87
CA ARG A 36 18.28 17.25 -3.94
C ARG A 36 17.93 15.92 -3.31
N HIS A 37 16.70 15.78 -2.81
CA HIS A 37 16.24 14.58 -2.15
C HIS A 37 14.93 14.08 -2.76
N ILE A 38 14.70 12.79 -2.66
CA ILE A 38 13.43 12.15 -2.96
C ILE A 38 12.97 11.42 -1.71
N ILE A 39 11.83 11.84 -1.16
CA ILE A 39 11.15 11.18 -0.06
C ILE A 39 9.94 10.48 -0.64
N VAL A 40 9.85 9.17 -0.48
CA VAL A 40 8.74 8.36 -0.96
C VAL A 40 7.87 7.92 0.22
N ARG A 41 6.61 8.32 0.20
CA ARG A 41 5.60 7.87 1.15
C ARG A 41 4.66 6.90 0.45
N SER A 42 4.49 5.72 1.01
CA SER A 42 3.57 4.71 0.49
C SER A 42 2.53 4.32 1.53
N SER A 43 1.57 3.51 1.11
CA SER A 43 0.51 2.95 1.94
C SER A 43 0.83 1.49 2.31
N TRP A 44 -0.14 0.57 2.27
CA TRP A 44 0.10 -0.84 2.57
C TRP A 44 1.01 -1.49 1.53
N VAL A 45 2.29 -1.56 1.82
CA VAL A 45 3.23 -2.26 0.96
C VAL A 45 3.13 -3.76 1.21
N TYR A 46 3.02 -4.55 0.13
CA TYR A 46 2.96 -6.01 0.21
C TYR A 46 4.01 -6.67 -0.68
N THR A 47 4.41 -7.86 -0.27
CA THR A 47 5.31 -8.75 -1.00
C THR A 47 4.73 -10.18 -1.03
N ALA A 48 5.33 -11.10 -1.78
CA ALA A 48 4.95 -12.51 -1.82
C ALA A 48 6.04 -13.44 -1.26
N ASN A 49 6.93 -12.92 -0.41
CA ASN A 49 7.88 -13.75 0.31
C ASN A 49 7.17 -14.76 1.22
N GLU A 50 7.78 -15.91 1.49
CA GLU A 50 7.16 -17.03 2.22
C GLU A 50 6.53 -16.67 3.57
N ASP A 51 7.07 -15.66 4.26
CA ASP A 51 6.59 -15.19 5.56
C ASP A 51 5.68 -13.95 5.47
N ASP A 52 5.32 -13.52 4.28
CA ASP A 52 4.55 -12.29 4.08
C ASP A 52 3.04 -12.50 4.14
N LEU A 53 2.33 -11.38 4.18
CA LEU A 53 0.87 -11.33 4.33
C LEU A 53 0.16 -12.19 3.28
N ILE A 54 0.52 -12.05 2.00
CA ILE A 54 -0.12 -12.79 0.89
C ILE A 54 0.15 -14.30 1.01
N ALA A 55 1.41 -14.68 1.20
CA ALA A 55 1.77 -16.09 1.29
C ALA A 55 1.09 -16.77 2.49
N ARG A 56 1.09 -16.13 3.66
CA ARG A 56 0.41 -16.63 4.86
C ARG A 56 -1.10 -16.72 4.69
N LEU A 57 -1.71 -15.71 4.05
CA LEU A 57 -3.14 -15.70 3.75
C LEU A 57 -3.53 -16.89 2.87
N LEU A 58 -2.85 -17.03 1.72
CA LEU A 58 -3.15 -18.10 0.76
C LEU A 58 -2.92 -19.48 1.36
N LYS A 59 -1.86 -19.66 2.14
CA LYS A 59 -1.57 -20.90 2.85
C LYS A 59 -2.68 -21.25 3.84
N ALA A 60 -3.04 -20.32 4.73
CA ALA A 60 -4.08 -20.53 5.74
C ALA A 60 -5.43 -20.88 5.10
N CYS A 61 -5.82 -20.18 4.03
CA CYS A 61 -7.06 -20.47 3.32
C CYS A 61 -7.04 -21.84 2.62
N ARG A 62 -5.90 -22.25 2.01
CA ARG A 62 -5.75 -23.59 1.40
C ARG A 62 -5.83 -24.72 2.44
N GLU A 63 -5.34 -24.47 3.65
CA GLU A 63 -5.38 -25.42 4.77
C GLU A 63 -6.73 -25.41 5.50
N GLY A 64 -7.70 -24.61 5.07
CA GLY A 64 -9.01 -24.49 5.68
C GLY A 64 -9.01 -23.80 7.05
N GLN A 65 -7.96 -23.06 7.37
CA GLN A 65 -7.87 -22.31 8.62
C GLN A 65 -8.71 -21.02 8.56
N THR A 66 -9.39 -20.69 9.65
CA THR A 66 -10.12 -19.43 9.77
C THR A 66 -9.13 -18.25 9.84
N VAL A 67 -9.32 -17.26 8.97
CA VAL A 67 -8.53 -16.04 8.94
C VAL A 67 -9.42 -14.84 9.23
N GLU A 68 -9.24 -14.22 10.38
CA GLU A 68 -9.92 -12.97 10.74
C GLU A 68 -9.24 -11.77 10.08
N VAL A 69 -10.01 -11.00 9.31
CA VAL A 69 -9.48 -9.86 8.55
C VAL A 69 -10.31 -8.60 8.85
N PRO A 70 -9.67 -7.46 9.17
CA PRO A 70 -10.37 -6.21 9.42
C PRO A 70 -11.19 -5.72 8.22
N THR A 71 -12.45 -5.33 8.48
CA THR A 71 -13.35 -4.75 7.47
C THR A 71 -13.44 -3.23 7.53
N ASN A 72 -12.86 -2.61 8.54
CA ASN A 72 -12.93 -1.16 8.83
C ASN A 72 -11.57 -0.45 8.80
N GLN A 73 -10.56 -1.09 8.22
CA GLN A 73 -9.26 -0.50 7.94
C GLN A 73 -9.11 -0.36 6.42
N TYR A 74 -9.09 0.88 5.93
CA TYR A 74 -9.04 1.20 4.50
C TYR A 74 -7.76 1.94 4.14
N ALA A 75 -7.08 1.46 3.08
CA ALA A 75 -5.96 2.13 2.45
C ALA A 75 -5.76 1.62 1.02
N SER A 76 -4.70 2.06 0.34
CA SER A 76 -4.33 1.60 -1.00
C SER A 76 -3.20 0.57 -0.88
N PRO A 77 -3.44 -0.73 -1.14
CA PRO A 77 -2.35 -1.70 -1.21
C PRO A 77 -1.46 -1.39 -2.41
N THR A 78 -0.14 -1.55 -2.25
CA THR A 78 0.86 -1.26 -3.29
C THR A 78 1.93 -2.34 -3.25
N SER A 79 2.25 -2.97 -4.37
CA SER A 79 3.29 -3.98 -4.43
C SER A 79 4.69 -3.37 -4.30
N VAL A 80 5.63 -4.18 -3.82
CA VAL A 80 7.05 -3.79 -3.83
C VAL A 80 7.56 -3.61 -5.26
N ASP A 81 7.03 -4.34 -6.24
CA ASP A 81 7.44 -4.26 -7.63
C ASP A 81 7.05 -2.92 -8.24
N THR A 82 5.78 -2.53 -8.12
CA THR A 82 5.30 -1.21 -8.56
C THR A 82 6.01 -0.06 -7.84
N LEU A 83 6.27 -0.22 -6.54
CA LEU A 83 7.03 0.78 -5.78
C LEU A 83 8.48 0.90 -6.28
N ALA A 84 9.12 -0.22 -6.62
CA ALA A 84 10.48 -0.24 -7.18
C ALA A 84 10.52 0.42 -8.57
N GLU A 85 9.54 0.15 -9.44
CA GLU A 85 9.42 0.81 -10.74
C GLU A 85 9.32 2.33 -10.61
N PHE A 86 8.48 2.81 -9.70
CA PHE A 86 8.40 4.24 -9.41
C PHE A 86 9.75 4.79 -8.90
N ILE A 87 10.43 4.10 -7.98
CA ILE A 87 11.73 4.56 -7.45
C ILE A 87 12.75 4.67 -8.57
N VAL A 88 12.81 3.72 -9.50
CA VAL A 88 13.70 3.79 -10.67
C VAL A 88 13.37 5.00 -11.53
N ALA A 89 12.10 5.21 -11.87
CA ALA A 89 11.66 6.36 -12.65
C ALA A 89 12.00 7.70 -11.96
N ALA A 90 11.82 7.76 -10.63
CA ALA A 90 12.13 8.94 -9.84
C ALA A 90 13.64 9.25 -9.75
N LEU A 91 14.49 8.22 -9.80
CA LEU A 91 15.96 8.40 -9.83
C LEU A 91 16.47 8.88 -11.20
N GLU A 92 15.73 8.61 -12.28
CA GLU A 92 16.06 9.01 -13.64
C GLU A 92 15.52 10.41 -14.01
N CYS A 93 14.65 10.98 -13.18
CA CYS A 93 14.13 12.33 -13.39
C CYS A 93 14.89 13.38 -12.58
N ASP A 94 14.77 14.65 -12.99
CA ASP A 94 15.37 15.81 -12.29
C ASP A 94 14.40 16.45 -11.28
N GLU A 95 13.37 15.74 -10.88
CA GLU A 95 12.37 16.22 -9.93
C GLU A 95 12.71 15.76 -8.51
N PHE A 96 12.67 16.69 -7.56
CA PHE A 96 13.03 16.47 -6.16
C PHE A 96 11.88 16.83 -5.23
N GLY A 97 11.86 16.24 -4.06
CA GLY A 97 10.89 16.55 -3.03
C GLY A 97 10.24 15.29 -2.43
N THR A 98 9.03 15.48 -1.94
CA THR A 98 8.22 14.38 -1.38
C THR A 98 7.21 13.90 -2.40
N PHE A 99 7.12 12.59 -2.59
CA PHE A 99 6.16 11.93 -3.46
C PHE A 99 5.33 10.93 -2.66
N HIS A 100 4.03 10.93 -2.85
CA HIS A 100 3.21 9.80 -2.50
C HIS A 100 3.30 8.76 -3.62
N ALA A 101 3.48 7.49 -3.25
CA ALA A 101 3.54 6.34 -4.14
C ALA A 101 2.60 5.26 -3.62
N ALA A 102 1.33 5.43 -3.88
CA ALA A 102 0.27 4.49 -3.52
C ALA A 102 -0.59 4.20 -4.74
N ASP A 103 -1.01 2.97 -4.91
CA ASP A 103 -1.90 2.59 -6.01
C ASP A 103 -3.23 3.33 -5.94
N LYS A 104 -3.87 3.45 -7.09
CA LYS A 104 -5.17 4.12 -7.20
C LYS A 104 -6.28 3.28 -6.59
N GLY A 105 -7.16 3.93 -5.88
CA GLY A 105 -8.32 3.33 -5.24
C GLY A 105 -8.04 2.85 -3.81
N LEU A 106 -9.13 2.62 -3.09
CA LEU A 106 -9.13 2.15 -1.72
C LEU A 106 -9.82 0.81 -1.62
N CYS A 107 -9.35 -0.02 -0.69
CA CYS A 107 -10.08 -1.18 -0.22
C CYS A 107 -9.86 -1.39 1.28
N SER A 108 -10.76 -2.15 1.91
CA SER A 108 -10.51 -2.69 3.24
C SER A 108 -9.51 -3.84 3.18
N ARG A 109 -8.90 -4.18 4.31
CA ARG A 109 -8.05 -5.37 4.39
C ARG A 109 -8.81 -6.64 3.98
N PHE A 110 -10.10 -6.72 4.31
CA PHE A 110 -10.95 -7.85 3.94
C PHE A 110 -11.18 -7.93 2.42
N GLU A 111 -11.50 -6.79 1.77
CA GLU A 111 -11.66 -6.74 0.31
C GLU A 111 -10.37 -7.10 -0.42
N PHE A 112 -9.21 -6.61 0.07
CA PHE A 112 -7.90 -6.99 -0.44
C PHE A 112 -7.65 -8.49 -0.31
N ALA A 113 -7.82 -9.06 0.89
CA ALA A 113 -7.61 -10.49 1.14
C ALA A 113 -8.53 -11.35 0.26
N LYS A 114 -9.80 -10.97 0.14
CA LYS A 114 -10.77 -11.66 -0.73
C LYS A 114 -10.32 -11.63 -2.19
N HIS A 115 -9.93 -10.46 -2.69
CA HIS A 115 -9.48 -10.30 -4.09
C HIS A 115 -8.23 -11.13 -4.39
N VAL A 116 -7.25 -11.16 -3.48
CA VAL A 116 -6.04 -12.00 -3.60
C VAL A 116 -6.43 -13.48 -3.67
N CYS A 117 -7.31 -13.96 -2.80
CA CYS A 117 -7.77 -15.35 -2.82
C CYS A 117 -8.55 -15.69 -4.10
N ASP A 118 -9.43 -14.80 -4.56
CA ASP A 118 -10.20 -14.99 -5.79
C ASP A 118 -9.26 -15.12 -7.01
N LEU A 119 -8.24 -14.26 -7.12
CA LEU A 119 -7.24 -14.32 -8.20
C LEU A 119 -6.37 -15.58 -8.13
N ALA A 120 -6.05 -16.05 -6.93
CA ALA A 120 -5.24 -17.25 -6.72
C ALA A 120 -6.05 -18.55 -6.76
N GLY A 121 -7.37 -18.49 -7.04
CA GLY A 121 -8.25 -19.66 -7.05
C GLY A 121 -8.39 -20.36 -5.69
N VAL A 122 -8.19 -19.62 -4.59
CA VAL A 122 -8.23 -20.16 -3.23
C VAL A 122 -9.59 -19.86 -2.61
N PRO A 123 -10.25 -20.84 -1.95
CA PRO A 123 -11.55 -20.62 -1.32
C PRO A 123 -11.53 -19.51 -0.28
N THR A 124 -12.53 -18.62 -0.34
CA THR A 124 -12.68 -17.50 0.61
C THR A 124 -13.62 -17.82 1.78
N THR A 125 -14.10 -19.06 1.87
CA THR A 125 -15.07 -19.49 2.89
C THR A 125 -14.55 -19.43 4.33
N THR A 126 -13.23 -19.40 4.48
CA THR A 126 -12.55 -19.30 5.77
C THR A 126 -12.21 -17.85 6.18
N LEU A 127 -12.44 -16.88 5.29
CA LEU A 127 -12.25 -15.46 5.62
C LEU A 127 -13.42 -14.96 6.45
N VAL A 128 -13.11 -14.45 7.63
CA VAL A 128 -14.09 -13.86 8.55
C VAL A 128 -13.79 -12.38 8.74
N GLY A 129 -14.78 -11.55 8.40
CA GLY A 129 -14.66 -10.11 8.59
C GLY A 129 -14.73 -9.74 10.08
N ARG A 130 -13.76 -8.95 10.56
CA ARG A 130 -13.73 -8.43 11.93
C ARG A 130 -13.83 -6.91 11.91
N GLN A 131 -14.61 -6.34 12.83
CA GLN A 131 -14.66 -4.90 13.07
C GLN A 131 -14.15 -4.60 14.49
N ASP A 132 -13.19 -3.69 14.57
CA ASP A 132 -12.76 -3.10 15.84
C ASP A 132 -12.81 -1.57 15.69
N PRO A 133 -13.77 -0.90 16.36
CA PRO A 133 -13.88 0.56 16.26
C PRO A 133 -12.64 1.32 16.72
N ALA A 134 -11.85 0.75 17.65
CA ALA A 134 -10.61 1.35 18.15
C ALA A 134 -9.48 1.33 17.11
N GLU A 135 -9.53 0.38 16.17
CA GLU A 135 -8.56 0.20 15.09
C GLU A 135 -9.03 0.76 13.73
N ALA A 136 -10.22 1.36 13.67
CA ALA A 136 -10.79 1.87 12.43
C ALA A 136 -9.97 3.04 11.87
N TYR A 137 -9.65 2.95 10.57
CA TYR A 137 -9.07 4.07 9.82
C TYR A 137 -9.42 4.02 8.34
N ARG A 138 -9.33 5.18 7.71
CA ARG A 138 -9.42 5.35 6.26
C ARG A 138 -8.33 6.35 5.85
N ILE A 139 -7.36 5.89 5.08
CA ILE A 139 -6.23 6.69 4.62
C ILE A 139 -6.11 6.52 3.11
N GLU A 140 -6.35 7.61 2.39
CA GLU A 140 -6.19 7.69 0.95
C GLU A 140 -5.08 8.68 0.64
N LEU A 141 -4.02 8.22 -0.02
CA LEU A 141 -2.96 9.09 -0.49
C LEU A 141 -3.28 9.57 -1.90
N ASP A 142 -3.19 10.88 -2.11
CA ASP A 142 -3.25 11.47 -3.43
C ASP A 142 -1.83 11.66 -3.97
N ASN A 143 -1.51 11.03 -5.09
CA ASN A 143 -0.21 11.12 -5.76
C ASN A 143 -0.10 12.43 -6.56
N LEU A 144 -0.28 13.57 -5.89
CA LEU A 144 -0.35 14.88 -6.57
C LEU A 144 0.98 15.21 -7.27
N MET A 145 2.12 15.01 -6.60
CA MET A 145 3.43 15.30 -7.18
C MET A 145 3.69 14.45 -8.42
N MET A 146 3.31 13.17 -8.45
CA MET A 146 3.41 12.34 -9.66
C MET A 146 2.59 12.92 -10.82
N ARG A 147 1.39 13.41 -10.55
CA ARG A 147 0.56 14.03 -11.60
C ARG A 147 1.11 15.35 -12.10
N LEU A 148 1.71 16.16 -11.24
CA LEU A 148 2.29 17.45 -11.61
C LEU A 148 3.58 17.30 -12.42
N THR A 149 4.42 16.33 -12.04
CA THR A 149 5.73 16.10 -12.69
C THR A 149 5.64 15.14 -13.88
N GLY A 150 4.62 14.27 -13.91
CA GLY A 150 4.49 13.24 -14.95
C GLY A 150 5.53 12.13 -14.86
N VAL A 151 6.27 12.01 -13.74
CA VAL A 151 7.36 11.05 -13.57
C VAL A 151 6.91 9.59 -13.64
N TYR A 152 5.72 9.30 -13.11
CA TYR A 152 5.15 7.96 -13.09
C TYR A 152 3.63 8.02 -12.92
N SER A 153 2.94 6.93 -13.21
CA SER A 153 1.49 6.79 -12.96
C SER A 153 1.19 5.46 -12.30
N MET A 154 0.87 5.49 -11.02
CA MET A 154 0.50 4.28 -10.28
C MET A 154 -0.70 3.58 -10.93
N PRO A 155 -0.71 2.25 -11.00
CA PRO A 155 -1.85 1.46 -11.47
C PRO A 155 -3.04 1.54 -10.48
N SER A 156 -4.16 0.86 -10.81
CA SER A 156 -5.16 0.51 -9.81
C SER A 156 -4.61 -0.61 -8.92
N TRP A 157 -4.99 -0.64 -7.64
CA TRP A 157 -4.53 -1.71 -6.75
C TRP A 157 -4.96 -3.12 -7.24
N GLN A 158 -6.08 -3.21 -7.96
CA GLN A 158 -6.56 -4.48 -8.54
C GLN A 158 -5.63 -4.97 -9.66
N ASP A 159 -5.23 -4.05 -10.55
CA ASP A 159 -4.32 -4.37 -11.65
C ASP A 159 -2.93 -4.72 -11.10
N ASP A 160 -2.45 -3.97 -10.11
CA ASP A 160 -1.17 -4.22 -9.46
C ASP A 160 -1.13 -5.61 -8.80
N VAL A 161 -2.15 -5.95 -7.98
CA VAL A 161 -2.25 -7.29 -7.37
C VAL A 161 -2.28 -8.39 -8.42
N LYS A 162 -3.05 -8.22 -9.48
CA LYS A 162 -3.13 -9.21 -10.56
C LYS A 162 -1.78 -9.40 -11.25
N ASN A 163 -1.11 -8.32 -11.61
CA ASN A 163 0.20 -8.36 -12.24
C ASN A 163 1.24 -9.00 -11.30
N TYR A 164 1.24 -8.58 -10.03
CA TYR A 164 2.14 -9.09 -9.01
C TYR A 164 1.99 -10.61 -8.80
N LEU A 165 0.76 -11.10 -8.61
CA LEU A 165 0.49 -12.53 -8.46
C LEU A 165 0.88 -13.32 -9.73
N GLY A 166 0.68 -12.74 -10.92
CA GLY A 166 1.10 -13.33 -12.19
C GLY A 166 2.61 -13.49 -12.30
N THR A 167 3.37 -12.44 -11.99
CA THR A 167 4.83 -12.45 -12.00
C THR A 167 5.42 -13.45 -11.02
N HIS A 168 4.77 -13.63 -9.87
CA HIS A 168 5.22 -14.54 -8.81
C HIS A 168 4.60 -15.95 -8.88
N GLY A 169 3.89 -16.30 -9.95
CA GLY A 169 3.32 -17.63 -10.19
C GLY A 169 2.22 -18.03 -9.20
N LEU A 170 1.47 -17.05 -8.68
CA LEU A 170 0.43 -17.23 -7.68
C LEU A 170 -1.00 -17.09 -8.23
N LEU A 171 -1.18 -16.76 -9.52
CA LEU A 171 -2.48 -16.76 -10.18
C LEU A 171 -3.03 -18.17 -10.35
N ALA A 172 -4.35 -18.30 -10.28
CA ALA A 172 -5.02 -19.51 -10.73
C ALA A 172 -4.81 -19.71 -12.24
N GLU A 173 -4.66 -20.98 -12.65
CA GLU A 173 -4.62 -21.37 -14.07
C GLU A 173 -5.98 -21.18 -14.75
#